data_e730bc15880dfc7c35114b371b8992d9
#
_entry.id   e730bc15880dfc7c35114b371b8992d9
#
_cell.length_a   1.000
_cell.length_b   1.000
_cell.length_c   1.000
_cell.angle_alpha   90.00
_cell.angle_beta   90.00
_cell.angle_gamma   90.00
#
_symmetry.space_group_name_H-M   'P 1'
#
loop_
_entity.id
_entity.type
_entity.pdbx_description
1 polymer ?
#
loop_
_entity_poly.entity_id
_entity_poly.type
_entity_poly.pdbx_seq_one_letter_code
_entity_poly.pdbx_strand_id
1 'polypeptide(L)'
;MKKFIKRLTIIIGLLLAALFIANVLFPCLYKHPTSEYAREVSQMEENIREVQKDHAEVTENSERIYCIDDNEEALIWRLRMIGNAKERIVLATFDLRADDSGSGILAALYHAADRGVQVQLLIDGIYQKLFLDGSKLFQALVAQENVEVRIYNPITLMNMFRLNYRMHDKYLIVDDRMYLLGGRNTNDIFLGDKKTGINADRDILMYDTSCGESDSLLQLEDYFQRIWNEDHVSKKKSHHGQEYYAEQYDELAEKYDALKKKYTDIENYDSWEADTFAVDKITLVDNGTQAGRKNPQVLQAIETMALQGEEVIIQTPYVICNTYMYGVLETISQKADTKVILNAVEKGSNPWGCTDYLNQKQKILDTGVTAYELMNEHAVHSKAVLVDDDISIVGSYNLDMRSTYLDTELMLVIESPELNEQIRATENIYMEKSKEIRSDGQEKEGSLYEKKILNQKKQMFYSVLRIFVRPFRHLL
;
A
#
# COMPACT_ATOMS: atom_id res chain seq x y z
N MET A 1 7.86 8.21 -51.56
CA MET A 1 7.10 7.34 -50.66
C MET A 1 7.96 6.27 -49.96
N LYS A 2 8.64 5.34 -50.66
CA LYS A 2 9.48 4.29 -50.04
C LYS A 2 10.57 4.81 -49.08
N LYS A 3 11.30 5.88 -49.43
CA LYS A 3 12.33 6.49 -48.56
C LYS A 3 11.73 7.14 -47.31
N PHE A 4 10.55 7.73 -47.38
CA PHE A 4 9.83 8.32 -46.25
C PHE A 4 9.37 7.21 -45.29
N ILE A 5 8.73 6.15 -45.81
CA ILE A 5 8.30 4.99 -45.00
C ILE A 5 9.51 4.37 -44.29
N LYS A 6 10.63 4.14 -45.00
CA LYS A 6 11.86 3.59 -44.37
C LYS A 6 12.38 4.47 -43.24
N ARG A 7 12.40 5.80 -43.42
CA ARG A 7 12.83 6.74 -42.32
C ARG A 7 11.86 6.70 -41.14
N LEU A 8 10.56 6.69 -41.42
CA LEU A 8 9.55 6.61 -40.37
C LEU A 8 9.68 5.29 -39.58
N THR A 9 9.88 4.14 -40.25
CA THR A 9 10.11 2.84 -39.58
C THR A 9 11.36 2.87 -38.69
N ILE A 10 12.47 3.50 -39.15
CA ILE A 10 13.67 3.62 -38.33
C ILE A 10 13.41 4.49 -37.09
N ILE A 11 12.72 5.63 -37.26
CA ILE A 11 12.40 6.53 -36.13
C ILE A 11 11.53 5.80 -35.11
N ILE A 12 10.48 5.07 -35.54
CA ILE A 12 9.63 4.28 -34.66
C ILE A 12 10.45 3.19 -33.95
N GLY A 13 11.33 2.49 -34.69
CA GLY A 13 12.24 1.49 -34.11
C GLY A 13 13.16 2.05 -33.05
N LEU A 14 13.75 3.22 -33.28
CA LEU A 14 14.59 3.90 -32.29
C LEU A 14 13.80 4.37 -31.06
N LEU A 15 12.58 4.88 -31.25
CA LEU A 15 11.71 5.26 -30.16
C LEU A 15 11.31 4.06 -29.30
N LEU A 16 10.93 2.94 -29.92
CA LEU A 16 10.59 1.69 -29.20
C LEU A 16 11.80 1.15 -28.44
N ALA A 17 13.00 1.20 -29.04
CA ALA A 17 14.24 0.80 -28.36
C ALA A 17 14.54 1.72 -27.16
N ALA A 18 14.37 3.04 -27.31
CA ALA A 18 14.55 3.99 -26.21
C ALA A 18 13.55 3.76 -25.08
N LEU A 19 12.28 3.50 -25.41
CA LEU A 19 11.23 3.15 -24.43
C LEU A 19 11.55 1.84 -23.71
N PHE A 20 12.02 0.83 -24.42
CA PHE A 20 12.46 -0.44 -23.83
C PHE A 20 13.63 -0.24 -22.87
N ILE A 21 14.65 0.52 -23.28
CA ILE A 21 15.80 0.84 -22.43
C ILE A 21 15.33 1.57 -21.17
N ALA A 22 14.51 2.61 -21.30
CA ALA A 22 14.07 3.41 -20.16
C ALA A 22 13.19 2.65 -19.15
N ASN A 23 12.28 1.81 -19.65
CA ASN A 23 11.30 1.13 -18.79
C ASN A 23 11.69 -0.30 -18.40
N VAL A 24 12.64 -0.93 -19.10
CA VAL A 24 13.05 -2.30 -18.79
C VAL A 24 14.50 -2.38 -18.31
N LEU A 25 15.45 -1.76 -18.99
CA LEU A 25 16.85 -1.89 -18.61
C LEU A 25 17.29 -0.90 -17.52
N PHE A 26 16.84 0.34 -17.56
CA PHE A 26 17.20 1.34 -16.55
C PHE A 26 16.75 0.96 -15.11
N PRO A 27 15.56 0.40 -14.89
CA PRO A 27 15.16 -0.07 -13.56
C PRO A 27 16.05 -1.16 -12.98
N CYS A 28 16.80 -1.92 -13.81
CA CYS A 28 17.79 -2.90 -13.33
C CYS A 28 18.96 -2.29 -12.56
N LEU A 29 19.23 -1.00 -12.77
CA LEU A 29 20.36 -0.29 -12.15
C LEU A 29 19.93 0.23 -10.78
N TYR A 30 19.82 -0.65 -9.80
CA TYR A 30 19.45 -0.30 -8.42
C TYR A 30 20.43 0.71 -7.84
N LYS A 31 19.90 1.63 -7.03
CA LYS A 31 20.74 2.46 -6.19
C LYS A 31 21.31 1.57 -5.07
N HIS A 32 22.62 1.54 -4.93
CA HIS A 32 23.22 1.03 -3.72
C HIS A 32 23.19 2.12 -2.65
N PRO A 33 23.06 1.77 -1.36
CA PRO A 33 23.17 2.73 -0.28
C PRO A 33 24.45 3.57 -0.44
N THR A 34 24.31 4.89 -0.54
CA THR A 34 25.44 5.81 -0.59
C THR A 34 25.84 6.20 0.84
N SER A 35 27.06 6.74 1.01
CA SER A 35 27.51 7.24 2.33
C SER A 35 26.64 8.40 2.87
N GLU A 36 25.99 9.14 2.01
CA GLU A 36 25.03 10.18 2.34
C GLU A 36 23.74 9.57 2.90
N TYR A 37 23.28 8.51 2.27
CA TYR A 37 22.13 7.73 2.66
C TYR A 37 22.37 6.95 3.98
N ALA A 38 23.57 6.40 4.18
CA ALA A 38 23.95 5.81 5.45
C ALA A 38 23.92 6.84 6.63
N ARG A 39 24.13 8.14 6.34
CA ARG A 39 23.93 9.22 7.31
C ARG A 39 22.45 9.50 7.57
N GLU A 40 21.61 9.53 6.55
CA GLU A 40 20.15 9.74 6.71
C GLU A 40 19.54 8.60 7.53
N VAL A 41 19.95 7.35 7.29
CA VAL A 41 19.53 6.17 8.06
C VAL A 41 20.07 6.25 9.49
N SER A 42 21.37 6.60 9.69
CA SER A 42 21.92 6.78 11.03
C SER A 42 21.25 7.91 11.79
N GLN A 43 20.82 8.97 11.12
CA GLN A 43 20.09 10.07 11.73
C GLN A 43 18.64 9.69 12.05
N MET A 44 18.04 8.86 11.21
CA MET A 44 16.74 8.23 11.46
C MET A 44 16.82 7.22 12.61
N GLU A 45 17.88 6.40 12.68
CA GLU A 45 18.21 5.52 13.81
C GLU A 45 18.42 6.31 15.11
N GLU A 46 19.12 7.44 15.05
CA GLU A 46 19.38 8.31 16.17
C GLU A 46 18.09 8.98 16.66
N ASN A 47 17.26 9.47 15.74
CA ASN A 47 15.95 10.02 16.06
C ASN A 47 15.00 8.96 16.66
N ILE A 48 14.99 7.73 16.13
CA ILE A 48 14.22 6.62 16.71
C ILE A 48 14.76 6.25 18.09
N ARG A 49 16.09 6.24 18.29
CA ARG A 49 16.74 5.92 19.58
C ARG A 49 16.68 7.03 20.62
N GLU A 50 16.77 8.31 20.23
CA GLU A 50 16.63 9.44 21.17
C GLU A 50 15.22 9.47 21.75
N VAL A 51 14.23 9.16 20.97
CA VAL A 51 12.85 9.09 21.43
C VAL A 51 12.64 7.93 22.42
N GLN A 52 13.29 6.78 22.24
CA GLN A 52 13.25 5.69 23.22
C GLN A 52 13.90 6.07 24.57
N LYS A 53 14.79 7.06 24.62
CA LYS A 53 15.42 7.52 25.87
C LYS A 53 14.63 8.61 26.61
N ASP A 54 13.85 9.40 25.90
CA ASP A 54 13.06 10.49 26.50
C ASP A 54 11.71 10.05 27.07
N HIS A 55 11.28 8.80 26.87
CA HIS A 55 10.04 8.23 27.43
C HIS A 55 10.01 8.04 28.96
N ALA A 56 10.95 8.61 29.71
CA ALA A 56 10.87 8.64 31.18
C ALA A 56 9.89 9.71 31.73
N GLU A 57 9.39 10.63 30.88
CA GLU A 57 8.33 11.58 31.23
C GLU A 57 7.16 11.41 30.28
N VAL A 58 6.18 10.63 30.68
CA VAL A 58 4.90 10.41 29.95
C VAL A 58 4.15 11.74 29.86
N THR A 59 4.34 12.48 28.78
CA THR A 59 3.27 13.33 28.26
C THR A 59 2.23 12.38 27.68
N GLU A 60 0.96 12.48 28.08
CA GLU A 60 -0.13 11.69 27.50
C GLU A 60 -0.02 11.80 25.97
N ASN A 61 0.32 10.69 25.29
CA ASN A 61 0.45 10.69 23.84
C ASN A 61 -0.95 10.98 23.25
N SER A 62 -1.02 11.97 22.38
CA SER A 62 -2.26 12.37 21.73
C SER A 62 -2.72 11.41 20.63
N GLU A 63 -1.86 10.48 20.21
CA GLU A 63 -2.14 9.54 19.13
C GLU A 63 -2.86 8.31 19.65
N ARG A 64 -4.01 8.06 19.07
CA ARG A 64 -4.86 6.89 19.34
C ARG A 64 -5.14 6.15 18.05
N ILE A 65 -5.20 4.83 18.09
CA ILE A 65 -5.37 4.02 16.87
C ILE A 65 -6.51 3.02 16.98
N TYR A 66 -6.96 2.58 15.79
CA TYR A 66 -7.80 1.41 15.59
C TYR A 66 -7.26 0.58 14.43
N CYS A 67 -7.12 -0.73 14.65
CA CYS A 67 -6.64 -1.67 13.62
C CYS A 67 -7.83 -2.28 12.87
N ILE A 68 -7.84 -2.15 11.54
CA ILE A 68 -8.96 -2.56 10.68
C ILE A 68 -8.53 -3.74 9.82
N ASP A 69 -9.00 -4.94 10.12
CA ASP A 69 -8.73 -6.17 9.35
C ASP A 69 -9.91 -6.59 8.45
N ASP A 70 -11.16 -6.23 8.80
CA ASP A 70 -12.35 -6.56 8.02
C ASP A 70 -12.61 -5.58 6.86
N ASN A 71 -13.03 -6.09 5.70
CA ASN A 71 -13.23 -5.26 4.50
C ASN A 71 -14.51 -4.40 4.55
N GLU A 72 -15.57 -4.87 5.20
CA GLU A 72 -16.80 -4.08 5.38
C GLU A 72 -16.56 -2.96 6.38
N GLU A 73 -15.89 -3.28 7.48
CA GLU A 73 -15.47 -2.32 8.48
C GLU A 73 -14.54 -1.25 7.89
N ALA A 74 -13.61 -1.64 7.00
CA ALA A 74 -12.73 -0.72 6.30
C ALA A 74 -13.49 0.29 5.40
N LEU A 75 -14.61 -0.12 4.79
CA LEU A 75 -15.50 0.79 4.08
C LEU A 75 -16.23 1.72 5.06
N ILE A 76 -16.78 1.19 6.15
CA ILE A 76 -17.53 1.95 7.16
C ILE A 76 -16.65 3.04 7.77
N TRP A 77 -15.41 2.73 8.17
CA TRP A 77 -14.50 3.73 8.73
C TRP A 77 -14.18 4.85 7.74
N ARG A 78 -13.95 4.54 6.47
CA ARG A 78 -13.77 5.57 5.44
C ARG A 78 -15.01 6.45 5.27
N LEU A 79 -16.20 5.86 5.27
CA LEU A 79 -17.46 6.59 5.19
C LEU A 79 -17.68 7.47 6.42
N ARG A 80 -17.40 6.98 7.64
CA ARG A 80 -17.45 7.77 8.88
C ARG A 80 -16.50 8.97 8.80
N MET A 81 -15.24 8.76 8.42
CA MET A 81 -14.26 9.84 8.29
C MET A 81 -14.73 10.91 7.29
N ILE A 82 -15.13 10.51 6.08
CA ILE A 82 -15.58 11.43 5.02
C ILE A 82 -16.91 12.10 5.39
N GLY A 83 -17.86 11.36 5.97
CA GLY A 83 -19.19 11.85 6.35
C GLY A 83 -19.13 12.91 7.46
N ASN A 84 -18.15 12.81 8.37
CA ASN A 84 -17.95 13.75 9.47
C ASN A 84 -16.95 14.87 9.19
N ALA A 85 -16.32 14.89 8.01
CA ALA A 85 -15.39 15.93 7.60
C ALA A 85 -16.07 17.32 7.57
N LYS A 86 -15.36 18.34 8.09
CA LYS A 86 -15.84 19.72 8.19
C LYS A 86 -15.09 20.70 7.30
N GLU A 87 -13.78 20.49 7.14
CA GLU A 87 -12.90 21.45 6.48
C GLU A 87 -12.20 20.84 5.25
N ARG A 88 -11.55 19.68 5.41
CA ARG A 88 -10.67 19.15 4.38
C ARG A 88 -10.62 17.63 4.38
N ILE A 89 -10.55 17.06 3.17
CA ILE A 89 -10.28 15.64 2.93
C ILE A 89 -9.12 15.52 1.96
N VAL A 90 -8.13 14.67 2.28
CA VAL A 90 -7.11 14.19 1.35
C VAL A 90 -7.31 12.69 1.18
N LEU A 91 -7.49 12.21 -0.04
CA LEU A 91 -7.47 10.78 -0.36
C LEU A 91 -6.38 10.51 -1.38
N ALA A 92 -5.38 9.72 -1.00
CA ALA A 92 -4.39 9.16 -1.91
C ALA A 92 -4.63 7.66 -2.08
N THR A 93 -4.67 7.18 -3.32
CA THR A 93 -4.96 5.77 -3.59
C THR A 93 -4.37 5.29 -4.90
N PHE A 94 -3.80 4.08 -4.87
CA PHE A 94 -3.20 3.45 -6.05
C PHE A 94 -4.24 2.96 -7.05
N ASP A 95 -5.19 2.14 -6.62
CA ASP A 95 -6.24 1.52 -7.46
C ASP A 95 -7.64 1.91 -6.93
N LEU A 96 -8.20 2.96 -7.54
CA LEU A 96 -9.59 3.37 -7.36
C LEU A 96 -10.39 2.93 -8.59
N ARG A 97 -11.52 2.28 -8.36
CA ARG A 97 -12.44 1.83 -9.41
C ARG A 97 -13.83 2.40 -9.16
N ALA A 98 -14.59 2.58 -10.24
CA ALA A 98 -15.99 2.97 -10.14
C ALA A 98 -16.91 1.72 -10.01
N ASP A 99 -16.48 0.71 -9.22
CA ASP A 99 -17.28 -0.43 -8.80
C ASP A 99 -18.17 -0.06 -7.60
N ASP A 100 -18.77 -1.01 -6.90
CA ASP A 100 -19.77 -0.68 -5.87
C ASP A 100 -19.17 0.10 -4.69
N SER A 101 -18.09 -0.42 -4.11
CA SER A 101 -17.41 0.25 -2.99
C SER A 101 -16.72 1.54 -3.42
N GLY A 102 -16.00 1.53 -4.55
CA GLY A 102 -15.31 2.73 -5.02
C GLY A 102 -16.25 3.84 -5.44
N SER A 103 -17.39 3.53 -6.11
CA SER A 103 -18.42 4.54 -6.39
C SER A 103 -19.11 5.03 -5.12
N GLY A 104 -19.19 4.19 -4.07
CA GLY A 104 -19.62 4.60 -2.73
C GLY A 104 -18.69 5.66 -2.12
N ILE A 105 -17.38 5.48 -2.24
CA ILE A 105 -16.40 6.49 -1.81
C ILE A 105 -16.51 7.77 -2.67
N LEU A 106 -16.67 7.66 -4.00
CA LEU A 106 -16.90 8.83 -4.85
C LEU A 106 -18.15 9.61 -4.43
N ALA A 107 -19.24 8.91 -4.07
CA ALA A 107 -20.48 9.50 -3.59
C ALA A 107 -20.30 10.23 -2.24
N ALA A 108 -19.55 9.63 -1.31
CA ALA A 108 -19.23 10.25 -0.03
C ALA A 108 -18.37 11.52 -0.21
N LEU A 109 -17.36 11.48 -1.08
CA LEU A 109 -16.52 12.63 -1.41
C LEU A 109 -17.32 13.75 -2.09
N TYR A 110 -18.23 13.40 -3.01
CA TYR A 110 -19.13 14.36 -3.62
C TYR A 110 -20.02 15.04 -2.57
N HIS A 111 -20.65 14.26 -1.69
CA HIS A 111 -21.49 14.79 -0.63
C HIS A 111 -20.72 15.70 0.35
N ALA A 112 -19.47 15.35 0.68
CA ALA A 112 -18.60 16.22 1.49
C ALA A 112 -18.28 17.54 0.77
N ALA A 113 -17.94 17.49 -0.53
CA ALA A 113 -17.68 18.68 -1.34
C ALA A 113 -18.92 19.59 -1.49
N ASP A 114 -20.11 18.99 -1.61
CA ASP A 114 -21.39 19.72 -1.67
C ASP A 114 -21.69 20.45 -0.35
N ARG A 115 -21.25 19.93 0.79
CA ARG A 115 -21.28 20.63 2.09
C ARG A 115 -20.23 21.75 2.22
N GLY A 116 -19.35 21.93 1.24
CA GLY A 116 -18.28 22.94 1.24
C GLY A 116 -16.91 22.43 1.71
N VAL A 117 -16.77 21.14 2.01
CA VAL A 117 -15.48 20.53 2.40
C VAL A 117 -14.52 20.52 1.21
N GLN A 118 -13.27 20.91 1.43
CA GLN A 118 -12.23 20.86 0.40
C GLN A 118 -11.73 19.43 0.21
N VAL A 119 -11.86 18.90 -1.00
CA VAL A 119 -11.47 17.52 -1.34
C VAL A 119 -10.25 17.52 -2.26
N GLN A 120 -9.17 16.90 -1.80
CA GLN A 120 -7.95 16.69 -2.57
C GLN A 120 -7.78 15.19 -2.83
N LEU A 121 -7.79 14.79 -4.10
CA LEU A 121 -7.70 13.39 -4.51
C LEU A 121 -6.43 13.17 -5.34
N LEU A 122 -5.54 12.29 -4.88
CA LEU A 122 -4.32 11.89 -5.56
C LEU A 122 -4.41 10.43 -6.02
N ILE A 123 -4.29 10.18 -7.31
CA ILE A 123 -4.48 8.84 -7.90
C ILE A 123 -3.29 8.49 -8.79
N ASP A 124 -2.89 7.22 -8.78
CA ASP A 124 -1.91 6.71 -9.73
C ASP A 124 -2.39 6.80 -11.20
N GLY A 125 -1.49 7.20 -12.09
CA GLY A 125 -1.84 7.50 -13.48
C GLY A 125 -2.21 6.29 -14.33
N ILE A 126 -1.70 5.09 -14.02
CA ILE A 126 -2.08 3.87 -14.75
C ILE A 126 -3.51 3.47 -14.38
N TYR A 127 -3.82 3.38 -13.10
CA TYR A 127 -5.14 2.96 -12.63
C TYR A 127 -6.22 4.00 -12.93
N GLN A 128 -5.89 5.30 -12.81
CA GLN A 128 -6.79 6.36 -13.25
C GLN A 128 -7.16 6.20 -14.73
N LYS A 129 -6.15 5.94 -15.60
CA LYS A 129 -6.36 5.81 -17.04
C LYS A 129 -7.20 4.57 -17.40
N LEU A 130 -6.97 3.45 -16.71
CA LEU A 130 -7.63 2.18 -17.01
C LEU A 130 -9.07 2.10 -16.48
N PHE A 131 -9.34 2.65 -15.28
CA PHE A 131 -10.59 2.38 -14.57
C PHE A 131 -11.47 3.61 -14.33
N LEU A 132 -10.90 4.84 -14.37
CA LEU A 132 -11.62 6.05 -14.03
C LEU A 132 -11.81 7.05 -15.19
N ASP A 133 -10.92 7.05 -16.16
CA ASP A 133 -10.93 8.06 -17.23
C ASP A 133 -12.26 8.07 -18.02
N GLY A 134 -12.87 6.90 -18.20
CA GLY A 134 -14.17 6.71 -18.84
C GLY A 134 -15.37 6.76 -17.91
N SER A 135 -15.18 6.84 -16.58
CA SER A 135 -16.27 6.88 -15.61
C SER A 135 -16.90 8.26 -15.55
N LYS A 136 -18.21 8.36 -15.85
CA LYS A 136 -18.96 9.62 -15.74
C LYS A 136 -19.08 10.09 -14.29
N LEU A 137 -19.23 9.19 -13.31
CA LEU A 137 -19.26 9.51 -11.89
C LEU A 137 -17.96 10.17 -11.43
N PHE A 138 -16.81 9.60 -11.84
CA PHE A 138 -15.52 10.20 -11.55
C PHE A 138 -15.35 11.57 -12.23
N GLN A 139 -15.78 11.72 -13.49
CA GLN A 139 -15.70 13.01 -14.20
C GLN A 139 -16.63 14.06 -13.57
N ALA A 140 -17.78 13.68 -13.04
CA ALA A 140 -18.67 14.55 -12.29
C ALA A 140 -17.99 15.05 -11.01
N LEU A 141 -17.35 14.14 -10.24
CA LEU A 141 -16.59 14.54 -9.05
C LEU A 141 -15.44 15.51 -9.41
N VAL A 142 -14.69 15.25 -10.51
CA VAL A 142 -13.62 16.15 -10.98
C VAL A 142 -14.14 17.53 -11.38
N ALA A 143 -15.41 17.63 -11.79
CA ALA A 143 -16.04 18.90 -12.17
C ALA A 143 -16.56 19.73 -10.98
N GLN A 144 -16.65 19.13 -9.77
CA GLN A 144 -17.17 19.79 -8.57
C GLN A 144 -16.20 20.88 -8.07
N GLU A 145 -16.75 22.03 -7.61
CA GLU A 145 -15.95 23.22 -7.27
C GLU A 145 -14.94 22.99 -6.15
N ASN A 146 -15.35 22.30 -5.09
CA ASN A 146 -14.51 22.04 -3.92
C ASN A 146 -13.62 20.80 -4.07
N VAL A 147 -13.45 20.28 -5.30
CA VAL A 147 -12.67 19.07 -5.57
C VAL A 147 -11.47 19.39 -6.44
N GLU A 148 -10.28 19.05 -5.95
CA GLU A 148 -9.07 19.05 -6.77
C GLU A 148 -8.53 17.62 -6.90
N VAL A 149 -8.46 17.13 -8.14
CA VAL A 149 -7.88 15.82 -8.45
C VAL A 149 -6.55 16.01 -9.13
N ARG A 150 -5.51 15.35 -8.62
CA ARG A 150 -4.20 15.25 -9.27
C ARG A 150 -3.85 13.79 -9.56
N ILE A 151 -3.11 13.62 -10.64
CA ILE A 151 -2.68 12.32 -11.14
C ILE A 151 -1.17 12.20 -11.03
N TYR A 152 -0.72 11.20 -10.26
CA TYR A 152 0.69 10.89 -10.14
C TYR A 152 1.19 10.19 -11.41
N ASN A 153 2.22 10.74 -12.02
CA ASN A 153 2.88 10.21 -13.21
C ASN A 153 1.87 9.69 -14.27
N PRO A 154 1.00 10.58 -14.82
CA PRO A 154 -0.03 10.21 -15.77
C PRO A 154 0.56 9.64 -17.06
N ILE A 155 -0.17 8.78 -17.75
CA ILE A 155 0.25 8.21 -19.04
C ILE A 155 0.14 9.30 -20.12
N THR A 156 1.26 9.96 -20.41
CA THR A 156 1.41 10.97 -21.44
C THR A 156 2.64 10.66 -22.29
N LEU A 157 2.78 11.30 -23.45
CA LEU A 157 3.98 11.16 -24.28
C LEU A 157 5.27 11.53 -23.51
N MET A 158 5.21 12.52 -22.62
CA MET A 158 6.37 12.94 -21.81
C MET A 158 6.72 11.91 -20.73
N ASN A 159 5.73 11.25 -20.14
CA ASN A 159 5.91 10.30 -19.06
C ASN A 159 6.08 8.84 -19.52
N MET A 160 6.03 8.57 -20.84
CA MET A 160 6.23 7.23 -21.39
C MET A 160 7.56 6.59 -21.00
N PHE A 161 8.57 7.40 -20.68
CA PHE A 161 9.89 6.92 -20.24
C PHE A 161 9.95 6.61 -18.73
N ARG A 162 8.87 6.85 -17.99
CA ARG A 162 8.77 6.69 -16.54
C ARG A 162 7.62 5.78 -16.10
N LEU A 163 7.13 4.90 -16.99
CA LEU A 163 5.93 4.09 -16.76
C LEU A 163 6.00 3.18 -15.53
N ASN A 164 7.20 2.77 -15.13
CA ASN A 164 7.39 1.88 -13.99
C ASN A 164 7.41 2.56 -12.62
N TYR A 165 7.51 3.88 -12.58
CA TYR A 165 7.51 4.61 -11.31
C TYR A 165 6.07 4.97 -10.94
N ARG A 166 5.52 4.28 -9.94
CA ARG A 166 4.10 4.40 -9.58
C ARG A 166 3.94 4.91 -8.15
N MET A 167 2.78 5.48 -7.88
CA MET A 167 2.36 5.80 -6.53
C MET A 167 1.62 4.57 -5.96
N HIS A 168 2.18 3.93 -4.94
CA HIS A 168 1.54 2.77 -4.31
C HIS A 168 0.95 3.09 -2.94
N ASP A 169 0.87 4.37 -2.59
CA ASP A 169 0.33 4.88 -1.34
C ASP A 169 -1.19 4.67 -1.24
N LYS A 170 -1.68 4.47 -0.03
CA LYS A 170 -3.11 4.36 0.30
C LYS A 170 -3.34 4.99 1.66
N TYR A 171 -3.84 6.23 1.67
CA TYR A 171 -4.19 6.93 2.90
C TYR A 171 -5.36 7.91 2.69
N LEU A 172 -6.04 8.20 3.77
CA LEU A 172 -7.11 9.20 3.88
C LEU A 172 -6.80 10.10 5.07
N ILE A 173 -6.72 11.42 4.87
CA ILE A 173 -6.57 12.41 5.96
C ILE A 173 -7.84 13.24 6.01
N VAL A 174 -8.34 13.53 7.22
CA VAL A 174 -9.54 14.33 7.43
C VAL A 174 -9.31 15.37 8.53
N ASP A 175 -9.59 16.64 8.18
CA ASP A 175 -9.62 17.82 9.07
C ASP A 175 -8.34 18.00 9.91
N ASP A 176 -7.18 17.58 9.37
CA ASP A 176 -5.90 17.64 10.07
C ASP A 176 -6.00 17.08 11.51
N ARG A 177 -6.82 16.05 11.70
CA ARG A 177 -7.14 15.45 12.99
C ARG A 177 -7.09 13.93 13.01
N MET A 178 -7.25 13.33 11.87
CA MET A 178 -7.22 11.87 11.75
C MET A 178 -6.73 11.43 10.39
N TYR A 179 -6.10 10.26 10.37
CA TYR A 179 -5.79 9.61 9.11
C TYR A 179 -6.07 8.10 9.17
N LEU A 180 -6.23 7.51 7.99
CA LEU A 180 -6.25 6.08 7.79
C LEU A 180 -5.15 5.75 6.78
N LEU A 181 -4.26 4.80 7.11
CA LEU A 181 -3.15 4.37 6.26
C LEU A 181 -3.00 2.85 6.30
N GLY A 182 -2.77 2.21 5.15
CA GLY A 182 -2.58 0.77 5.10
C GLY A 182 -2.35 0.20 3.71
N GLY A 183 -2.74 -1.06 3.53
CA GLY A 183 -2.54 -1.80 2.28
C GLY A 183 -3.71 -1.73 1.29
N ARG A 184 -4.93 -1.33 1.73
CA ARG A 184 -6.15 -1.44 0.95
C ARG A 184 -6.26 -0.44 -0.18
N ASN A 185 -6.54 -0.94 -1.38
CA ASN A 185 -7.01 -0.14 -2.49
C ASN A 185 -8.50 0.21 -2.35
N THR A 186 -8.98 1.19 -3.13
CA THR A 186 -10.35 1.70 -3.05
C THR A 186 -11.23 1.05 -4.11
N ASN A 187 -11.59 -0.22 -3.90
CA ASN A 187 -12.44 -1.01 -4.79
C ASN A 187 -12.99 -2.25 -4.07
N ASP A 188 -13.91 -2.96 -4.73
CA ASP A 188 -14.63 -4.13 -4.19
C ASP A 188 -13.76 -5.33 -3.80
N ILE A 189 -12.49 -5.37 -4.24
CA ILE A 189 -11.57 -6.44 -3.84
C ILE A 189 -11.15 -6.27 -2.37
N PHE A 190 -11.16 -5.03 -1.88
CA PHE A 190 -10.61 -4.66 -0.58
C PHE A 190 -11.63 -4.02 0.37
N LEU A 191 -12.77 -3.57 -0.14
CA LEU A 191 -13.77 -2.85 0.65
C LEU A 191 -15.15 -3.45 0.48
N GLY A 192 -15.97 -3.33 1.55
CA GLY A 192 -17.37 -3.73 1.53
C GLY A 192 -17.63 -5.18 1.91
N ASP A 193 -18.88 -5.61 1.76
CA ASP A 193 -19.43 -6.87 2.29
C ASP A 193 -19.36 -8.06 1.32
N LYS A 194 -18.65 -7.95 0.20
CA LYS A 194 -18.46 -9.07 -0.72
C LYS A 194 -17.77 -10.24 -0.03
N LYS A 195 -18.20 -11.45 -0.36
CA LYS A 195 -17.68 -12.68 0.25
C LYS A 195 -16.78 -13.50 -0.68
N THR A 196 -16.65 -13.11 -1.95
CA THR A 196 -15.85 -13.83 -2.94
C THR A 196 -15.09 -12.87 -3.85
N GLY A 197 -13.93 -13.28 -4.34
CA GLY A 197 -13.09 -12.45 -5.20
C GLY A 197 -12.45 -11.26 -4.46
N ILE A 198 -12.29 -11.39 -3.15
CA ILE A 198 -11.72 -10.36 -2.26
C ILE A 198 -10.34 -10.77 -1.77
N ASN A 199 -9.59 -9.78 -1.31
CA ASN A 199 -8.36 -9.96 -0.55
C ASN A 199 -8.58 -9.47 0.89
N ALA A 200 -8.00 -10.18 1.86
CA ALA A 200 -7.85 -9.65 3.22
C ALA A 200 -6.68 -8.66 3.26
N ASP A 201 -6.86 -7.56 3.96
CA ASP A 201 -5.82 -6.54 4.10
C ASP A 201 -5.97 -5.82 5.45
N ARG A 202 -5.04 -4.94 5.79
CA ARG A 202 -5.00 -4.21 7.07
C ARG A 202 -4.80 -2.72 6.85
N ASP A 203 -5.54 -1.90 7.60
CA ASP A 203 -5.33 -0.48 7.73
C ASP A 203 -5.25 -0.07 9.21
N ILE A 204 -4.57 1.02 9.48
CA ILE A 204 -4.54 1.70 10.77
C ILE A 204 -5.28 3.02 10.64
N LEU A 205 -6.32 3.20 11.40
CA LEU A 205 -6.92 4.50 11.69
C LEU A 205 -6.13 5.14 12.83
N MET A 206 -5.67 6.35 12.67
CA MET A 206 -5.13 7.19 13.74
C MET A 206 -6.07 8.37 14.00
N TYR A 207 -6.35 8.63 15.27
CA TYR A 207 -7.11 9.76 15.77
C TYR A 207 -6.26 10.58 16.72
N ASP A 208 -6.12 11.87 16.41
CA ASP A 208 -5.34 12.83 17.21
C ASP A 208 -6.24 13.59 18.19
N THR A 209 -5.94 13.47 19.48
CA THR A 209 -6.63 14.22 20.54
C THR A 209 -6.05 15.63 20.77
N SER A 210 -4.84 15.91 20.24
CA SER A 210 -4.20 17.23 20.34
C SER A 210 -4.66 18.25 19.30
N CYS A 211 -5.58 17.84 18.39
CA CYS A 211 -6.12 18.71 17.35
C CYS A 211 -5.10 19.19 16.30
N GLY A 212 -4.30 18.27 15.76
CA GLY A 212 -3.42 18.52 14.62
C GLY A 212 -1.95 18.75 14.99
N GLU A 213 -1.56 18.42 16.23
CA GLU A 213 -0.18 18.59 16.71
C GLU A 213 0.57 17.25 16.84
N SER A 214 -0.05 16.11 16.50
CA SER A 214 0.59 14.81 16.59
C SER A 214 1.68 14.61 15.53
N ASP A 215 2.79 13.99 15.92
CA ASP A 215 3.98 13.85 15.08
C ASP A 215 3.70 13.07 13.80
N SER A 216 2.99 11.93 13.88
CA SER A 216 2.75 11.10 12.71
C SER A 216 1.80 11.76 11.70
N LEU A 217 0.83 12.55 12.18
CA LEU A 217 -0.06 13.32 11.32
C LEU A 217 0.73 14.42 10.57
N LEU A 218 1.58 15.16 11.28
CA LEU A 218 2.44 16.19 10.69
C LEU A 218 3.41 15.58 9.67
N GLN A 219 3.98 14.42 9.94
CA GLN A 219 4.84 13.69 8.99
C GLN A 219 4.08 13.27 7.72
N LEU A 220 2.83 12.79 7.87
CA LEU A 220 2.00 12.40 6.73
C LEU A 220 1.55 13.60 5.91
N GLU A 221 1.23 14.72 6.56
CA GLU A 221 0.92 15.99 5.89
C GLU A 221 2.12 16.53 5.10
N ASP A 222 3.33 16.54 5.68
CA ASP A 222 4.55 16.93 4.97
C ASP A 222 4.79 16.03 3.76
N TYR A 223 4.64 14.70 3.94
CA TYR A 223 4.72 13.75 2.83
C TYR A 223 3.71 14.08 1.73
N PHE A 224 2.43 14.31 2.10
CA PHE A 224 1.40 14.67 1.15
C PHE A 224 1.75 15.97 0.39
N GLN A 225 2.22 17.00 1.08
CA GLN A 225 2.62 18.25 0.43
C GLN A 225 3.78 18.06 -0.55
N ARG A 226 4.76 17.22 -0.18
CA ARG A 226 5.88 16.88 -1.09
C ARG A 226 5.39 16.18 -2.35
N ILE A 227 4.62 15.09 -2.23
CA ILE A 227 4.15 14.33 -3.38
C ILE A 227 3.15 15.12 -4.24
N TRP A 228 2.27 15.90 -3.62
CA TRP A 228 1.27 16.72 -4.30
C TRP A 228 1.91 17.78 -5.23
N ASN A 229 3.07 18.30 -4.85
CA ASN A 229 3.77 19.37 -5.56
C ASN A 229 4.89 18.86 -6.49
N GLU A 230 5.03 17.56 -6.67
CA GLU A 230 6.02 17.00 -7.61
C GLU A 230 5.73 17.39 -9.07
N ASP A 231 6.78 17.66 -9.85
CA ASP A 231 6.68 18.10 -11.26
C ASP A 231 5.95 17.09 -12.17
N HIS A 232 5.94 15.83 -11.80
CA HIS A 232 5.29 14.77 -12.55
C HIS A 232 3.85 14.48 -12.08
N VAL A 233 3.36 15.23 -11.10
CA VAL A 233 1.96 15.21 -10.63
C VAL A 233 1.19 16.32 -11.32
N SER A 234 0.09 15.99 -11.97
CA SER A 234 -0.65 16.95 -12.76
C SER A 234 -2.14 17.00 -12.41
N LYS A 235 -2.69 18.21 -12.40
CA LYS A 235 -4.11 18.43 -12.16
C LYS A 235 -4.95 17.77 -13.27
N LYS A 236 -5.90 16.94 -12.87
CA LYS A 236 -6.94 16.39 -13.75
C LYS A 236 -8.01 17.45 -13.99
N LYS A 237 -8.37 17.61 -15.25
CA LYS A 237 -9.51 18.45 -15.64
C LYS A 237 -10.66 17.53 -16.07
N SER A 238 -11.88 17.92 -15.71
CA SER A 238 -13.07 17.27 -16.22
C SER A 238 -13.20 17.49 -17.74
N HIS A 239 -13.88 16.58 -18.41
CA HIS A 239 -14.13 16.69 -19.85
C HIS A 239 -15.18 17.75 -20.19
N HIS A 240 -16.10 18.04 -19.24
CA HIS A 240 -17.20 19.00 -19.39
C HIS A 240 -17.37 19.81 -18.10
N GLY A 241 -18.18 20.87 -18.15
CA GLY A 241 -18.57 21.63 -16.97
C GLY A 241 -19.61 20.89 -16.11
N GLN A 242 -19.88 21.40 -14.91
CA GLN A 242 -20.81 20.79 -13.94
C GLN A 242 -22.20 20.51 -14.52
N GLU A 243 -22.76 21.46 -15.27
CA GLU A 243 -24.12 21.32 -15.86
C GLU A 243 -24.29 20.06 -16.72
N TYR A 244 -23.21 19.57 -17.32
CA TYR A 244 -23.21 18.35 -18.13
C TYR A 244 -23.45 17.09 -17.29
N TYR A 245 -23.11 17.12 -16.00
CA TYR A 245 -23.11 15.95 -15.11
C TYR A 245 -24.30 15.92 -14.14
N ALA A 246 -25.39 16.65 -14.41
CA ALA A 246 -26.55 16.73 -13.51
C ALA A 246 -27.08 15.33 -13.12
N GLU A 247 -27.27 14.43 -14.10
CA GLU A 247 -27.71 13.04 -13.84
C GLU A 247 -26.71 12.25 -12.94
N GLN A 248 -25.41 12.50 -13.08
CA GLN A 248 -24.39 11.83 -12.28
C GLN A 248 -24.34 12.38 -10.85
N TYR A 249 -24.65 13.64 -10.65
CA TYR A 249 -24.81 14.21 -9.31
C TYR A 249 -26.01 13.61 -8.58
N ASP A 250 -27.14 13.44 -9.27
CA ASP A 250 -28.30 12.73 -8.71
C ASP A 250 -27.94 11.28 -8.35
N GLU A 251 -27.23 10.57 -9.25
CA GLU A 251 -26.78 9.19 -9.00
C GLU A 251 -25.82 9.09 -7.79
N LEU A 252 -24.87 10.04 -7.64
CA LEU A 252 -23.96 10.10 -6.48
C LEU A 252 -24.73 10.38 -5.19
N ALA A 253 -25.71 11.30 -5.21
CA ALA A 253 -26.54 11.62 -4.05
C ALA A 253 -27.40 10.42 -3.64
N GLU A 254 -28.09 9.77 -4.58
CA GLU A 254 -28.89 8.56 -4.30
C GLU A 254 -28.03 7.42 -3.72
N LYS A 255 -26.80 7.25 -4.25
CA LYS A 255 -25.88 6.23 -3.75
C LYS A 255 -25.44 6.54 -2.32
N TYR A 256 -25.11 7.79 -2.01
CA TYR A 256 -24.76 8.18 -0.64
C TYR A 256 -25.93 7.99 0.33
N ASP A 257 -27.15 8.33 -0.07
CA ASP A 257 -28.36 8.09 0.72
C ASP A 257 -28.62 6.59 0.97
N ALA A 258 -28.31 5.74 0.00
CA ALA A 258 -28.39 4.30 0.18
C ALA A 258 -27.34 3.80 1.20
N LEU A 259 -26.11 4.34 1.17
CA LEU A 259 -25.08 4.04 2.16
C LEU A 259 -25.46 4.50 3.56
N LYS A 260 -26.07 5.69 3.72
CA LYS A 260 -26.59 6.16 5.01
C LYS A 260 -27.70 5.27 5.57
N LYS A 261 -28.54 4.70 4.72
CA LYS A 261 -29.57 3.74 5.16
C LYS A 261 -28.97 2.39 5.56
N LYS A 262 -27.90 1.97 4.89
CA LYS A 262 -27.21 0.71 5.20
C LYS A 262 -26.34 0.84 6.44
N TYR A 263 -25.63 1.93 6.62
CA TYR A 263 -24.68 2.21 7.68
C TYR A 263 -25.13 3.48 8.43
N THR A 264 -25.89 3.30 9.51
CA THR A 264 -26.65 4.38 10.17
C THR A 264 -25.80 5.44 10.86
N ASP A 265 -24.51 5.19 11.08
CA ASP A 265 -23.61 6.02 11.87
C ASP A 265 -22.45 6.63 11.06
N ILE A 266 -22.58 6.69 9.72
CA ILE A 266 -21.56 7.31 8.86
C ILE A 266 -21.57 8.85 8.89
N GLU A 267 -22.61 9.46 9.45
CA GLU A 267 -22.65 10.88 9.79
C GLU A 267 -22.88 11.05 11.30
N ASN A 268 -22.36 12.11 11.86
CA ASN A 268 -22.47 12.42 13.30
C ASN A 268 -21.86 11.31 14.21
N TYR A 269 -20.84 10.60 13.73
CA TYR A 269 -20.09 9.67 14.57
C TYR A 269 -19.22 10.47 15.55
N ASP A 270 -19.29 10.16 16.83
CA ASP A 270 -18.64 10.90 17.92
C ASP A 270 -17.77 10.03 18.86
N SER A 271 -17.78 8.73 18.63
CA SER A 271 -17.07 7.77 19.52
C SER A 271 -15.59 7.54 19.15
N TRP A 272 -14.95 8.51 18.44
CA TRP A 272 -13.57 8.38 17.96
C TRP A 272 -12.57 7.99 19.05
N GLU A 273 -12.65 8.66 20.19
CA GLU A 273 -11.74 8.40 21.31
C GLU A 273 -12.10 7.10 22.04
N ALA A 274 -13.39 6.77 22.14
CA ALA A 274 -13.85 5.58 22.84
C ALA A 274 -13.52 4.29 22.08
N ASP A 275 -13.55 4.33 20.75
CA ASP A 275 -13.31 3.17 19.88
C ASP A 275 -11.83 3.01 19.50
N THR A 276 -10.96 3.94 19.91
CA THR A 276 -9.51 3.89 19.68
C THR A 276 -8.77 3.73 21.00
N PHE A 277 -7.54 3.22 20.97
CA PHE A 277 -6.66 3.14 22.13
C PHE A 277 -5.37 3.95 21.90
N ALA A 278 -4.78 4.45 22.99
CA ALA A 278 -3.55 5.23 22.94
C ALA A 278 -2.36 4.33 22.59
N VAL A 279 -1.36 4.89 21.90
CA VAL A 279 -0.10 4.21 21.59
C VAL A 279 1.07 5.02 22.11
N ASP A 280 2.21 4.38 22.31
CA ASP A 280 3.39 5.06 22.84
C ASP A 280 4.01 6.00 21.80
N LYS A 281 4.09 5.55 20.54
CA LYS A 281 4.61 6.35 19.43
C LYS A 281 4.21 5.82 18.06
N ILE A 282 4.06 6.74 17.09
CA ILE A 282 3.95 6.42 15.68
C ILE A 282 5.00 7.23 14.89
N THR A 283 5.74 6.55 14.02
CA THR A 283 6.68 7.18 13.09
C THR A 283 6.36 6.77 11.66
N LEU A 284 6.23 7.74 10.75
CA LEU A 284 6.03 7.48 9.32
C LEU A 284 7.38 7.24 8.63
N VAL A 285 7.45 6.23 7.80
CA VAL A 285 8.61 5.94 6.95
C VAL A 285 8.16 5.89 5.49
N ASP A 286 8.89 6.54 4.60
CA ASP A 286 8.58 6.60 3.17
C ASP A 286 9.78 6.24 2.27
N ASN A 287 9.51 5.84 1.03
CA ASN A 287 10.53 5.60 -0.01
C ASN A 287 10.84 6.84 -0.87
N GLY A 288 10.31 8.02 -0.51
CA GLY A 288 10.38 9.26 -1.30
C GLY A 288 9.30 9.36 -2.37
N THR A 289 9.07 10.57 -2.85
CA THR A 289 7.93 10.96 -3.69
C THR A 289 8.20 10.98 -5.19
N GLN A 290 9.48 11.00 -5.60
CA GLN A 290 9.89 11.21 -6.99
C GLN A 290 9.48 10.05 -7.92
N ALA A 291 9.07 10.35 -9.17
CA ALA A 291 8.93 9.35 -10.24
C ALA A 291 10.30 8.96 -10.82
N GLY A 292 11.07 8.24 -10.01
CA GLY A 292 12.43 7.80 -10.30
C GLY A 292 12.83 6.62 -9.42
N ARG A 293 14.04 6.12 -9.61
CA ARG A 293 14.58 5.05 -8.76
C ARG A 293 14.71 5.53 -7.31
N LYS A 294 14.23 4.70 -6.40
CA LYS A 294 14.21 4.96 -4.95
C LYS A 294 15.48 4.44 -4.28
N ASN A 295 15.81 5.02 -3.14
CA ASN A 295 16.63 4.36 -2.14
C ASN A 295 15.75 3.36 -1.35
N PRO A 296 16.30 2.25 -0.84
CA PRO A 296 15.52 1.24 -0.10
C PRO A 296 15.22 1.67 1.35
N GLN A 297 14.69 2.89 1.57
CA GLN A 297 14.52 3.51 2.89
C GLN A 297 13.59 2.71 3.80
N VAL A 298 12.43 2.29 3.27
CA VAL A 298 11.49 1.47 4.04
C VAL A 298 12.11 0.13 4.43
N LEU A 299 12.80 -0.56 3.50
CA LEU A 299 13.47 -1.83 3.82
C LEU A 299 14.53 -1.66 4.91
N GLN A 300 15.28 -0.56 4.89
CA GLN A 300 16.32 -0.31 5.88
C GLN A 300 15.74 0.08 7.25
N ALA A 301 14.64 0.81 7.28
CA ALA A 301 13.92 1.04 8.53
C ALA A 301 13.42 -0.29 9.13
N ILE A 302 12.88 -1.18 8.30
CA ILE A 302 12.49 -2.53 8.73
C ILE A 302 13.70 -3.31 9.25
N GLU A 303 14.83 -3.30 8.54
CA GLU A 303 16.08 -3.95 8.98
C GLU A 303 16.54 -3.40 10.34
N THR A 304 16.58 -2.08 10.48
CA THR A 304 17.00 -1.40 11.71
C THR A 304 16.16 -1.80 12.91
N MET A 305 14.84 -1.83 12.75
CA MET A 305 13.93 -2.23 13.84
C MET A 305 14.04 -3.74 14.13
N ALA A 306 14.08 -4.58 13.10
CA ALA A 306 14.19 -6.03 13.22
C ALA A 306 15.48 -6.46 13.92
N LEU A 307 16.58 -5.74 13.73
CA LEU A 307 17.86 -6.01 14.39
C LEU A 307 17.88 -5.69 15.88
N GLN A 308 16.85 -5.07 16.41
CA GLN A 308 16.72 -4.79 17.85
C GLN A 308 16.04 -5.93 18.60
N GLY A 309 15.23 -6.75 17.89
CA GLY A 309 14.46 -7.83 18.49
C GLY A 309 15.13 -9.21 18.49
N GLU A 310 14.49 -10.13 19.17
CA GLU A 310 14.81 -11.56 19.22
C GLU A 310 13.85 -12.41 18.36
N GLU A 311 12.62 -11.91 18.10
CA GLU A 311 11.63 -12.51 17.21
C GLU A 311 11.14 -11.48 16.18
N VAL A 312 11.07 -11.90 14.91
CA VAL A 312 10.56 -11.06 13.81
C VAL A 312 9.56 -11.86 12.98
N ILE A 313 8.32 -11.33 12.84
CA ILE A 313 7.30 -11.89 11.95
C ILE A 313 7.08 -10.91 10.81
N ILE A 314 7.35 -11.34 9.58
CA ILE A 314 7.13 -10.56 8.35
C ILE A 314 5.94 -11.15 7.62
N GLN A 315 4.85 -10.42 7.51
CA GLN A 315 3.70 -10.78 6.71
C GLN A 315 3.66 -9.94 5.43
N THR A 316 3.64 -10.61 4.28
CA THR A 316 3.64 -9.98 2.96
C THR A 316 2.92 -10.88 1.95
N PRO A 317 2.22 -10.32 0.93
CA PRO A 317 1.51 -11.16 -0.05
C PRO A 317 2.43 -12.11 -0.82
N TYR A 318 3.67 -11.71 -1.07
CA TYR A 318 4.71 -12.46 -1.81
C TYR A 318 6.10 -11.88 -1.51
N VAL A 319 7.14 -12.63 -1.86
CA VAL A 319 8.55 -12.25 -1.69
C VAL A 319 9.25 -12.26 -3.03
N ILE A 320 9.77 -11.09 -3.48
CA ILE A 320 10.51 -10.96 -4.75
C ILE A 320 11.79 -10.14 -4.51
N CYS A 321 12.82 -10.79 -4.03
CA CYS A 321 14.05 -10.16 -3.55
C CYS A 321 15.18 -10.20 -4.58
N ASN A 322 16.00 -9.14 -4.60
CA ASN A 322 17.34 -9.16 -5.21
C ASN A 322 18.39 -9.60 -4.19
N THR A 323 19.66 -9.60 -4.59
CA THR A 323 20.77 -10.04 -3.73
C THR A 323 20.91 -9.20 -2.46
N TYR A 324 20.68 -7.87 -2.54
CA TYR A 324 20.72 -6.99 -1.39
C TYR A 324 19.60 -7.31 -0.39
N MET A 325 18.37 -7.44 -0.87
CA MET A 325 17.21 -7.78 -0.04
C MET A 325 17.34 -9.16 0.62
N TYR A 326 17.90 -10.16 -0.09
CA TYR A 326 18.24 -11.44 0.54
C TYR A 326 19.29 -11.27 1.64
N GLY A 327 20.32 -10.42 1.43
CA GLY A 327 21.30 -10.10 2.46
C GLY A 327 20.68 -9.48 3.71
N VAL A 328 19.70 -8.59 3.56
CA VAL A 328 18.93 -8.03 4.68
C VAL A 328 18.18 -9.12 5.44
N LEU A 329 17.45 -10.01 4.75
CA LEU A 329 16.78 -11.14 5.40
C LEU A 329 17.74 -12.06 6.13
N GLU A 330 18.91 -12.36 5.52
CA GLU A 330 19.96 -13.16 6.15
C GLU A 330 20.51 -12.48 7.41
N THR A 331 20.76 -11.17 7.36
CA THR A 331 21.24 -10.41 8.52
C THR A 331 20.25 -10.44 9.68
N ILE A 332 18.96 -10.26 9.39
CA ILE A 332 17.90 -10.32 10.40
C ILE A 332 17.82 -11.74 10.99
N SER A 333 17.77 -12.78 10.15
CA SER A 333 17.62 -14.18 10.60
C SER A 333 18.81 -14.74 11.34
N GLN A 334 20.01 -14.14 11.18
CA GLN A 334 21.18 -14.47 11.99
C GLN A 334 21.07 -13.96 13.42
N LYS A 335 20.22 -12.93 13.66
CA LYS A 335 20.05 -12.32 14.96
C LYS A 335 18.73 -12.69 15.65
N ALA A 336 17.65 -12.79 14.90
CA ALA A 336 16.31 -13.01 15.42
C ALA A 336 15.64 -14.26 14.81
N ASP A 337 14.76 -14.93 15.54
CA ASP A 337 13.87 -15.96 14.98
C ASP A 337 12.93 -15.31 13.97
N THR A 338 13.22 -15.48 12.68
CA THR A 338 12.56 -14.74 11.61
C THR A 338 11.59 -15.63 10.86
N LYS A 339 10.32 -15.27 10.91
CA LYS A 339 9.18 -15.93 10.26
C LYS A 339 8.66 -15.06 9.12
N VAL A 340 8.44 -15.67 7.94
CA VAL A 340 7.87 -14.97 6.77
C VAL A 340 6.58 -15.65 6.36
N ILE A 341 5.45 -14.94 6.51
CA ILE A 341 4.12 -15.41 6.13
C ILE A 341 3.79 -14.84 4.75
N LEU A 342 3.52 -15.71 3.78
CA LEU A 342 3.16 -15.33 2.41
C LEU A 342 2.08 -16.25 1.86
N ASN A 343 1.32 -15.78 0.85
CA ASN A 343 0.30 -16.64 0.24
C ASN A 343 0.92 -17.86 -0.42
N ALA A 344 0.40 -19.04 -0.14
CA ALA A 344 0.68 -20.21 -0.95
C ALA A 344 0.33 -19.96 -2.42
N VAL A 345 1.06 -20.57 -3.35
CA VAL A 345 0.86 -20.37 -4.80
C VAL A 345 -0.57 -20.71 -5.26
N GLU A 346 -1.21 -21.62 -4.55
CA GLU A 346 -2.60 -22.05 -4.77
C GLU A 346 -3.62 -20.95 -4.48
N LYS A 347 -3.27 -20.02 -3.57
CA LYS A 347 -4.13 -18.95 -3.04
C LYS A 347 -3.72 -17.55 -3.47
N GLY A 348 -2.47 -17.35 -3.86
CA GLY A 348 -1.97 -16.06 -4.27
C GLY A 348 -2.78 -15.45 -5.42
N SER A 349 -3.15 -14.17 -5.26
CA SER A 349 -3.89 -13.39 -6.27
C SER A 349 -2.96 -12.79 -7.34
N ASN A 350 -1.66 -12.67 -7.06
CA ASN A 350 -0.65 -12.14 -7.99
C ASN A 350 0.13 -13.27 -8.67
N PRO A 351 -0.13 -13.57 -9.97
CA PRO A 351 0.56 -14.65 -10.67
C PRO A 351 2.06 -14.41 -10.87
N TRP A 352 2.50 -13.15 -10.92
CA TRP A 352 3.91 -12.80 -11.05
C TRP A 352 4.67 -13.12 -9.76
N GLY A 353 4.15 -12.72 -8.61
CA GLY A 353 4.71 -13.06 -7.30
C GLY A 353 4.74 -14.55 -7.03
N CYS A 354 3.63 -15.26 -7.29
CA CYS A 354 3.57 -16.71 -7.18
C CYS A 354 4.63 -17.40 -8.04
N THR A 355 4.83 -16.92 -9.27
CA THR A 355 5.79 -17.49 -10.21
C THR A 355 7.22 -17.24 -9.79
N ASP A 356 7.53 -16.04 -9.31
CA ASP A 356 8.86 -15.72 -8.80
C ASP A 356 9.18 -16.53 -7.55
N TYR A 357 8.24 -16.66 -6.63
CA TYR A 357 8.39 -17.53 -5.45
C TYR A 357 8.75 -18.97 -5.83
N LEU A 358 8.05 -19.58 -6.80
CA LEU A 358 8.38 -20.90 -7.32
C LEU A 358 9.80 -21.00 -7.89
N ASN A 359 10.36 -19.90 -8.38
CA ASN A 359 11.72 -19.85 -8.91
C ASN A 359 12.78 -19.59 -7.84
N GLN A 360 12.43 -18.91 -6.76
CA GLN A 360 13.38 -18.38 -5.78
C GLN A 360 13.20 -18.95 -4.36
N LYS A 361 12.22 -19.83 -4.14
CA LYS A 361 11.89 -20.39 -2.82
C LYS A 361 13.14 -20.83 -2.05
N GLN A 362 14.04 -21.58 -2.70
CA GLN A 362 15.24 -22.05 -2.03
C GLN A 362 16.15 -20.89 -1.58
N LYS A 363 16.29 -19.84 -2.37
CA LYS A 363 17.07 -18.65 -1.97
C LYS A 363 16.47 -17.91 -0.79
N ILE A 364 15.16 -17.90 -0.66
CA ILE A 364 14.47 -17.33 0.50
C ILE A 364 14.81 -18.16 1.73
N LEU A 365 14.70 -19.49 1.64
CA LEU A 365 15.04 -20.40 2.74
C LEU A 365 16.53 -20.36 3.10
N ASP A 366 17.41 -20.20 2.10
CA ASP A 366 18.87 -20.09 2.32
C ASP A 366 19.26 -18.85 3.16
N THR A 367 18.38 -17.83 3.27
CA THR A 367 18.60 -16.69 4.19
C THR A 367 18.42 -17.06 5.67
N GLY A 368 17.94 -18.24 5.99
CA GLY A 368 17.72 -18.70 7.36
C GLY A 368 16.30 -18.49 7.89
N VAL A 369 15.43 -17.79 7.14
CA VAL A 369 14.05 -17.56 7.56
C VAL A 369 13.20 -18.83 7.55
N THR A 370 12.19 -18.90 8.42
CA THR A 370 11.12 -19.90 8.35
C THR A 370 9.97 -19.36 7.51
N ALA A 371 9.65 -20.00 6.39
CA ALA A 371 8.57 -19.58 5.51
C ALA A 371 7.25 -20.28 5.85
N TYR A 372 6.16 -19.52 5.91
CA TYR A 372 4.79 -20.01 6.11
C TYR A 372 3.98 -19.79 4.84
N GLU A 373 3.74 -20.87 4.07
CA GLU A 373 2.89 -20.86 2.86
C GLU A 373 1.41 -20.90 3.27
N LEU A 374 0.78 -19.74 3.30
CA LEU A 374 -0.58 -19.53 3.84
C LEU A 374 -1.67 -20.02 2.90
N MET A 375 -2.54 -20.88 3.40
CA MET A 375 -3.73 -21.44 2.72
C MET A 375 -5.04 -20.85 3.25
N ASN A 376 -5.12 -19.53 3.41
CA ASN A 376 -6.32 -18.87 3.88
C ASN A 376 -7.48 -18.95 2.85
N GLU A 377 -8.70 -18.64 3.27
CA GLU A 377 -9.89 -18.63 2.39
C GLU A 377 -9.71 -17.63 1.23
N HIS A 378 -9.33 -16.41 1.54
CA HIS A 378 -8.99 -15.34 0.60
C HIS A 378 -7.48 -15.12 0.57
N ALA A 379 -6.95 -14.57 -0.53
CA ALA A 379 -5.57 -14.13 -0.57
C ALA A 379 -5.37 -12.99 0.44
N VAL A 380 -4.28 -13.05 1.19
CA VAL A 380 -3.91 -12.01 2.14
C VAL A 380 -2.99 -11.02 1.44
N HIS A 381 -3.33 -9.74 1.55
CA HIS A 381 -2.60 -8.65 0.89
C HIS A 381 -1.97 -7.67 1.89
N SER A 382 -2.25 -7.81 3.18
CA SER A 382 -1.64 -7.00 4.24
C SER A 382 -0.12 -7.11 4.29
N LYS A 383 0.54 -6.05 4.74
CA LYS A 383 1.97 -5.95 4.93
C LYS A 383 2.21 -5.48 6.36
N ALA A 384 2.77 -6.38 7.15
CA ALA A 384 3.10 -6.10 8.54
C ALA A 384 4.45 -6.72 8.90
N VAL A 385 5.19 -6.05 9.78
CA VAL A 385 6.36 -6.62 10.45
C VAL A 385 6.15 -6.43 11.94
N LEU A 386 6.21 -7.51 12.69
CA LEU A 386 6.20 -7.47 14.15
C LEU A 386 7.63 -7.75 14.64
N VAL A 387 8.09 -6.94 15.57
CA VAL A 387 9.37 -7.15 16.26
C VAL A 387 9.07 -7.27 17.75
N ASP A 388 9.43 -8.37 18.33
CA ASP A 388 9.10 -8.77 19.70
C ASP A 388 7.61 -8.50 20.03
N ASP A 389 7.30 -8.04 21.25
CA ASP A 389 5.92 -7.90 21.72
C ASP A 389 5.39 -6.45 21.68
N ASP A 390 6.16 -5.49 21.17
CA ASP A 390 5.86 -4.06 21.29
C ASP A 390 5.89 -3.27 19.97
N ILE A 391 6.64 -3.69 18.96
CA ILE A 391 6.78 -2.96 17.71
C ILE A 391 5.96 -3.61 16.61
N SER A 392 5.15 -2.79 15.91
CA SER A 392 4.39 -3.17 14.73
C SER A 392 4.67 -2.20 13.59
N ILE A 393 5.03 -2.70 12.40
CA ILE A 393 5.27 -1.89 11.21
C ILE A 393 4.20 -2.26 10.18
N VAL A 394 3.29 -1.33 9.83
CA VAL A 394 2.12 -1.59 8.97
C VAL A 394 2.03 -0.54 7.87
N GLY A 395 1.65 -0.95 6.65
CA GLY A 395 1.44 0.00 5.56
C GLY A 395 1.33 -0.63 4.17
N SER A 396 1.92 0.02 3.16
CA SER A 396 1.74 -0.35 1.76
C SER A 396 2.88 -1.19 1.17
N TYR A 397 4.05 -1.25 1.83
CA TYR A 397 5.29 -1.84 1.31
C TYR A 397 5.23 -3.36 1.21
N ASN A 398 5.33 -3.88 -0.01
CA ASN A 398 5.56 -5.32 -0.25
C ASN A 398 7.05 -5.64 -0.15
N LEU A 399 7.39 -6.87 0.27
CA LEU A 399 8.76 -7.35 0.22
C LEU A 399 9.15 -7.74 -1.22
N ASP A 400 9.17 -6.75 -2.10
CA ASP A 400 9.49 -6.91 -3.51
C ASP A 400 10.38 -5.79 -4.05
N MET A 401 11.00 -6.04 -5.22
CA MET A 401 11.92 -5.09 -5.83
C MET A 401 11.22 -3.83 -6.34
N ARG A 402 9.94 -3.93 -6.68
CA ARG A 402 9.15 -2.82 -7.15
C ARG A 402 8.87 -1.84 -6.02
N SER A 403 8.35 -2.31 -4.90
CA SER A 403 8.14 -1.52 -3.69
C SER A 403 9.43 -0.93 -3.15
N THR A 404 10.54 -1.67 -3.25
CA THR A 404 11.83 -1.22 -2.73
C THR A 404 12.46 -0.11 -3.56
N TYR A 405 12.33 -0.14 -4.91
CA TYR A 405 13.14 0.72 -5.80
C TYR A 405 12.36 1.57 -6.80
N LEU A 406 11.08 1.31 -7.02
CA LEU A 406 10.32 1.94 -8.10
C LEU A 406 9.10 2.72 -7.61
N ASP A 407 8.35 2.17 -6.68
CA ASP A 407 7.09 2.74 -6.24
C ASP A 407 7.25 3.65 -5.01
N THR A 408 6.34 4.60 -4.80
CA THR A 408 6.20 5.24 -3.50
C THR A 408 5.60 4.25 -2.54
N GLU A 409 6.04 4.26 -1.31
CA GLU A 409 5.54 3.39 -0.24
C GLU A 409 5.56 4.12 1.09
N LEU A 410 4.62 3.78 1.94
CA LEU A 410 4.48 4.30 3.30
C LEU A 410 4.32 3.16 4.29
N MET A 411 5.04 3.24 5.41
CA MET A 411 4.88 2.36 6.56
C MET A 411 4.78 3.20 7.84
N LEU A 412 3.93 2.78 8.75
CA LEU A 412 3.87 3.28 10.12
C LEU A 412 4.67 2.33 11.01
N VAL A 413 5.67 2.82 11.70
CA VAL A 413 6.34 2.14 12.81
C VAL A 413 5.61 2.55 14.07
N ILE A 414 4.95 1.62 14.74
CA ILE A 414 4.06 1.86 15.88
C ILE A 414 4.60 1.10 17.08
N GLU A 415 4.93 1.83 18.14
CA GLU A 415 5.29 1.28 19.45
C GLU A 415 3.99 1.13 20.27
N SER A 416 3.53 -0.09 20.42
CA SER A 416 2.30 -0.43 21.14
C SER A 416 2.19 -1.93 21.37
N PRO A 417 2.35 -2.42 22.61
CA PRO A 417 2.12 -3.81 22.95
C PRO A 417 0.69 -4.27 22.61
N GLU A 418 -0.32 -3.41 22.80
CA GLU A 418 -1.71 -3.74 22.52
C GLU A 418 -1.95 -3.99 21.02
N LEU A 419 -1.41 -3.13 20.13
CA LEU A 419 -1.49 -3.35 18.69
C LEU A 419 -0.74 -4.61 18.27
N ASN A 420 0.49 -4.79 18.81
CA ASN A 420 1.30 -5.96 18.49
C ASN A 420 0.57 -7.25 18.85
N GLU A 421 -0.05 -7.34 20.03
CA GLU A 421 -0.86 -8.49 20.45
C GLU A 421 -2.03 -8.75 19.50
N GLN A 422 -2.76 -7.71 19.08
CA GLN A 422 -3.90 -7.83 18.13
C GLN A 422 -3.43 -8.38 16.78
N ILE A 423 -2.36 -7.83 16.21
CA ILE A 423 -1.82 -8.29 14.93
C ILE A 423 -1.26 -9.70 15.07
N ARG A 424 -0.50 -9.98 16.12
CA ARG A 424 0.10 -11.28 16.41
C ARG A 424 -0.95 -12.39 16.55
N ALA A 425 -2.11 -12.08 17.13
CA ALA A 425 -3.22 -13.04 17.21
C ALA A 425 -3.69 -13.47 15.80
N THR A 426 -3.78 -12.53 14.85
CA THR A 426 -4.11 -12.82 13.44
C THR A 426 -3.00 -13.61 12.75
N GLU A 427 -1.72 -13.20 12.93
CA GLU A 427 -0.59 -13.87 12.32
C GLU A 427 -0.41 -15.31 12.83
N ASN A 428 -0.68 -15.57 14.10
CA ASN A 428 -0.71 -16.93 14.67
C ASN A 428 -1.75 -17.82 13.98
N ILE A 429 -2.96 -17.30 13.74
CA ILE A 429 -4.00 -18.02 12.98
C ILE A 429 -3.52 -18.30 11.55
N TYR A 430 -2.84 -17.33 10.91
CA TYR A 430 -2.27 -17.52 9.58
C TYR A 430 -1.17 -18.59 9.58
N MET A 431 -0.30 -18.61 10.57
CA MET A 431 0.70 -19.68 10.71
C MET A 431 0.06 -21.06 10.90
N GLU A 432 -1.01 -21.16 11.70
CA GLU A 432 -1.76 -22.44 11.85
C GLU A 432 -2.46 -22.89 10.56
N LYS A 433 -2.83 -21.96 9.68
CA LYS A 433 -3.38 -22.24 8.35
C LYS A 433 -2.30 -22.45 7.28
N SER A 434 -1.03 -22.41 7.64
CA SER A 434 0.10 -22.49 6.72
C SER A 434 0.79 -23.81 6.71
N LYS A 435 1.56 -24.05 5.66
CA LYS A 435 2.64 -25.02 5.65
C LYS A 435 3.94 -24.31 6.02
N GLU A 436 4.48 -24.64 7.20
CA GLU A 436 5.79 -24.20 7.66
C GLU A 436 6.89 -24.91 6.88
N ILE A 437 7.89 -24.15 6.44
CA ILE A 437 9.06 -24.68 5.72
C ILE A 437 10.30 -24.01 6.29
N ARG A 438 11.20 -24.81 6.84
CA ARG A 438 12.45 -24.36 7.45
C ARG A 438 13.60 -24.33 6.46
N SER A 439 14.63 -23.62 6.82
CA SER A 439 15.87 -23.52 6.03
C SER A 439 16.54 -24.89 5.77
N ASP A 440 16.39 -25.87 6.67
CA ASP A 440 16.85 -27.23 6.49
C ASP A 440 15.97 -28.11 5.58
N GLY A 441 14.88 -27.53 5.06
CA GLY A 441 13.92 -28.21 4.18
C GLY A 441 12.89 -29.05 4.93
N GLN A 442 12.84 -29.02 6.26
CA GLN A 442 11.75 -29.66 7.01
C GLN A 442 10.44 -28.93 6.75
N GLU A 443 9.37 -29.69 6.50
CA GLU A 443 8.02 -29.18 6.28
C GLU A 443 7.10 -29.66 7.40
N LYS A 444 6.20 -28.77 7.87
CA LYS A 444 5.19 -29.07 8.86
C LYS A 444 3.87 -28.39 8.47
N GLU A 445 2.79 -29.14 8.44
CA GLU A 445 1.43 -28.58 8.25
C GLU A 445 0.91 -28.06 9.58
N GLY A 446 0.36 -26.83 9.57
CA GLY A 446 -0.28 -26.23 10.74
C GLY A 446 -1.59 -26.96 11.07
N SER A 447 -2.12 -26.70 12.28
CA SER A 447 -3.32 -27.39 12.80
C SER A 447 -4.60 -27.10 12.01
N LEU A 448 -4.67 -25.95 11.33
CA LEU A 448 -5.78 -25.49 10.49
C LEU A 448 -5.44 -25.48 8.99
N TYR A 449 -4.34 -26.13 8.60
CA TYR A 449 -3.92 -26.17 7.20
C TYR A 449 -4.83 -27.04 6.35
N GLU A 450 -5.40 -26.46 5.31
CA GLU A 450 -6.21 -27.16 4.30
C GLU A 450 -5.47 -27.28 2.98
N LYS A 451 -4.96 -28.45 2.67
CA LYS A 451 -4.23 -28.69 1.42
C LYS A 451 -5.13 -28.47 0.20
N LYS A 452 -4.72 -27.58 -0.69
CA LYS A 452 -5.33 -27.40 -2.02
C LYS A 452 -4.29 -27.71 -3.09
N ILE A 453 -4.77 -28.18 -4.23
CA ILE A 453 -3.93 -28.54 -5.37
C ILE A 453 -4.29 -27.58 -6.51
N LEU A 454 -3.26 -26.99 -7.11
CA LEU A 454 -3.43 -26.21 -8.34
C LEU A 454 -4.05 -27.08 -9.42
N ASN A 455 -5.08 -26.58 -10.08
CA ASN A 455 -5.63 -27.26 -11.24
C ASN A 455 -4.60 -27.31 -12.39
N GLN A 456 -4.71 -28.28 -13.29
CA GLN A 456 -3.74 -28.51 -14.37
C GLN A 456 -3.51 -27.26 -15.26
N LYS A 457 -4.56 -26.43 -15.49
CA LYS A 457 -4.44 -25.22 -16.30
C LYS A 457 -3.55 -24.18 -15.60
N LYS A 458 -3.72 -23.97 -14.29
CA LYS A 458 -2.84 -23.07 -13.49
C LYS A 458 -1.42 -23.62 -13.41
N GLN A 459 -1.23 -24.94 -13.23
CA GLN A 459 0.09 -25.55 -13.21
C GLN A 459 0.83 -25.31 -14.53
N MET A 460 0.16 -25.53 -15.67
CA MET A 460 0.73 -25.26 -17.00
C MET A 460 1.03 -23.78 -17.20
N PHE A 461 0.12 -22.89 -16.79
CA PHE A 461 0.30 -21.45 -16.86
C PHE A 461 1.54 -21.01 -16.07
N TYR A 462 1.69 -21.45 -14.82
CA TYR A 462 2.87 -21.11 -14.02
C TYR A 462 4.15 -21.73 -14.58
N SER A 463 4.11 -22.94 -15.11
CA SER A 463 5.27 -23.58 -15.74
C SER A 463 5.83 -22.77 -16.92
N VAL A 464 4.95 -22.19 -17.73
CA VAL A 464 5.34 -21.30 -18.83
C VAL A 464 5.83 -19.94 -18.29
N LEU A 465 5.06 -19.32 -17.38
CA LEU A 465 5.34 -18.00 -16.85
C LEU A 465 6.69 -17.95 -16.11
N ARG A 466 7.10 -19.03 -15.44
CA ARG A 466 8.41 -19.16 -14.77
C ARG A 466 9.61 -18.86 -15.65
N ILE A 467 9.52 -19.14 -16.95
CA ILE A 467 10.58 -18.86 -17.92
C ILE A 467 10.61 -17.37 -18.26
N PHE A 468 9.43 -16.80 -18.49
CA PHE A 468 9.30 -15.41 -18.94
C PHE A 468 9.55 -14.38 -17.81
N VAL A 469 9.27 -14.71 -16.56
CA VAL A 469 9.44 -13.79 -15.42
C VAL A 469 10.92 -13.51 -15.13
N ARG A 470 11.81 -14.50 -15.30
CA ARG A 470 13.21 -14.41 -14.91
C ARG A 470 13.95 -13.14 -15.36
N PRO A 471 13.90 -12.70 -16.64
CA PRO A 471 14.61 -11.51 -17.09
C PRO A 471 13.95 -10.20 -16.66
N PHE A 472 12.71 -10.23 -16.15
CA PHE A 472 11.92 -9.05 -15.80
C PHE A 472 11.64 -8.93 -14.28
N ARG A 473 12.27 -9.79 -13.47
CA ARG A 473 12.06 -9.81 -12.00
C ARG A 473 12.24 -8.44 -11.34
N HIS A 474 13.14 -7.64 -11.84
CA HIS A 474 13.42 -6.29 -11.36
C HIS A 474 12.27 -5.27 -11.58
N LEU A 475 11.22 -5.67 -12.28
CA LEU A 475 10.00 -4.88 -12.48
C LEU A 475 8.83 -5.35 -11.60
N LEU A 476 9.06 -6.39 -10.80
CA LEU A 476 8.07 -7.03 -9.93
C LEU A 476 8.29 -6.62 -8.49
#